data_377d6ddef133346f854f12661b4a57b4
#
_entry.id   377d6ddef133346f854f12661b4a57b4
#
_cell.length_a   1.000
_cell.length_b   1.000
_cell.length_c   1.000
_cell.angle_alpha   90.00
_cell.angle_beta   90.00
_cell.angle_gamma   90.00
#
_symmetry.space_group_name_H-M   'P 1'
#
loop_
_entity.id
_entity.type
_entity.pdbx_description
1 polymer ?
#
loop_
_entity_poly.entity_id
_entity_poly.type
_entity_poly.pdbx_seq_one_letter_code
_entity_poly.pdbx_strand_id
1 'polypeptide(L)'
;VGSEMCIRDSPTIYGSAKQGWFSTDWRKPTDNITALLDAIIEYIPEPQYLEGTPQMLITSLDYSPYVGRIAVGRVHRGELKEGMDVALCKKDGSVVKQRIKELDVFEGMGRAKVQSVGSGDICALIGIENFEIGDTIADVVEPEALPRIAIDEPTMSMLFTINDSPFFGKDGKYVTSRHIADRLTRELDKNLALRVERGDTDDAWTVYGRGVLHLSVLIETMRREGYELQVGQPQVIIKEIDGQKCEPVELLTINLPEEYASKIIDMVTRRKGEMVSMTTQNDRIHIEFHIPSRGIIGLRTNVLTASAGEAIMAHRFLEYQPWKGDIDRRTNGSLIAMEAGTAYAYAIDKLQDRGRFFIFPQEEVYAGQVVGENAKDNDI
;
A
#
# COMPACT_ATOMS: atom_id res chain seq x y z
N VAL A 1 15.02 -4.69 -13.83
CA VAL A 1 15.99 -5.45 -14.62
C VAL A 1 17.38 -5.11 -14.10
N GLY A 2 17.79 -5.74 -13.00
CA GLY A 2 19.19 -5.75 -12.61
C GLY A 2 19.87 -6.90 -13.34
N SER A 3 20.59 -6.60 -14.43
CA SER A 3 21.43 -7.62 -15.04
C SER A 3 22.50 -8.03 -14.03
N GLU A 4 22.96 -9.29 -14.10
CA GLU A 4 24.11 -9.77 -13.28
C GLU A 4 25.37 -8.88 -13.45
N MET A 5 25.49 -8.14 -14.53
CA MET A 5 26.53 -7.16 -14.77
C MET A 5 26.51 -6.00 -13.76
N CYS A 6 25.33 -5.48 -13.39
CA CYS A 6 25.25 -4.36 -12.43
C CYS A 6 25.72 -4.74 -11.02
N ILE A 7 25.62 -6.01 -10.64
CA ILE A 7 26.06 -6.47 -9.31
C ILE A 7 27.59 -6.65 -9.24
N ARG A 8 28.24 -6.98 -10.37
CA ARG A 8 29.69 -7.17 -10.42
C ARG A 8 30.48 -5.86 -10.48
N ASP A 9 29.90 -4.82 -11.06
CA ASP A 9 30.57 -3.53 -11.27
C ASP A 9 30.23 -2.49 -10.21
N SER A 10 29.32 -2.80 -9.27
CA SER A 10 28.95 -1.90 -8.19
C SER A 10 30.04 -1.90 -7.09
N PRO A 11 30.47 -0.73 -6.61
CA PRO A 11 31.39 -0.66 -5.48
C PRO A 11 30.72 -1.24 -4.22
N THR A 12 31.47 -2.04 -3.48
CA THR A 12 30.98 -2.70 -2.28
C THR A 12 31.68 -2.15 -1.05
N ILE A 13 30.91 -1.67 -0.08
CA ILE A 13 31.40 -1.20 1.22
C ILE A 13 30.84 -2.12 2.30
N TYR A 14 31.71 -2.59 3.20
CA TYR A 14 31.36 -3.47 4.31
C TYR A 14 31.32 -2.66 5.60
N GLY A 15 30.35 -2.96 6.46
CA GLY A 15 30.28 -2.24 7.73
C GLY A 15 29.14 -2.66 8.65
N SER A 16 29.10 -2.03 9.81
CA SER A 16 28.05 -2.18 10.80
C SER A 16 27.54 -0.80 11.22
N ALA A 17 26.33 -0.46 10.79
CA ALA A 17 25.68 0.79 11.18
C ALA A 17 25.50 0.90 12.70
N LYS A 18 25.22 -0.23 13.39
CA LYS A 18 25.09 -0.28 14.85
C LYS A 18 26.39 0.04 15.57
N GLN A 19 27.53 -0.38 15.00
CA GLN A 19 28.86 -0.17 15.58
C GLN A 19 29.55 1.09 15.04
N GLY A 20 28.95 1.76 14.05
CA GLY A 20 29.43 3.03 13.50
C GLY A 20 30.71 2.92 12.65
N TRP A 21 30.95 1.80 11.98
CA TRP A 21 32.14 1.64 11.14
C TRP A 21 31.78 1.13 9.73
N PHE A 22 32.56 1.58 8.72
CA PHE A 22 32.54 1.09 7.34
C PHE A 22 33.94 0.99 6.76
N SER A 23 34.19 -0.02 5.90
CA SER A 23 35.47 -0.27 5.26
C SER A 23 35.31 -0.84 3.85
N THR A 24 36.28 -0.65 3.01
CA THR A 24 36.37 -1.30 1.69
C THR A 24 36.83 -2.76 1.78
N ASP A 25 37.38 -3.19 2.93
CA ASP A 25 37.80 -4.57 3.21
C ASP A 25 37.09 -5.06 4.47
N TRP A 26 36.24 -6.09 4.33
CA TRP A 26 35.47 -6.66 5.43
C TRP A 26 36.31 -7.24 6.57
N ARG A 27 37.60 -7.54 6.28
CA ARG A 27 38.58 -8.08 7.26
C ARG A 27 39.23 -6.98 8.10
N LYS A 28 39.05 -5.72 7.72
CA LYS A 28 39.68 -4.58 8.38
C LYS A 28 38.62 -3.56 8.82
N PRO A 29 37.94 -3.84 9.94
CA PRO A 29 37.01 -2.86 10.50
C PRO A 29 37.74 -1.56 10.84
N THR A 30 37.05 -0.44 10.59
CA THR A 30 37.49 0.89 11.02
C THR A 30 36.74 1.31 12.27
N ASP A 31 37.00 2.48 12.79
CA ASP A 31 36.33 3.09 13.94
C ASP A 31 35.38 4.24 13.53
N ASN A 32 35.12 4.41 12.24
CA ASN A 32 34.31 5.52 11.71
C ASN A 32 33.57 5.13 10.43
N ILE A 33 32.73 6.06 9.94
CA ILE A 33 31.91 5.87 8.73
C ILE A 33 32.52 6.53 7.49
N THR A 34 33.72 7.05 7.57
CA THR A 34 34.33 7.87 6.49
C THR A 34 34.38 7.12 5.17
N ALA A 35 34.76 5.82 5.18
CA ALA A 35 34.82 5.02 3.95
C ALA A 35 33.45 4.96 3.19
N LEU A 36 32.31 4.99 3.90
CA LEU A 36 30.99 5.06 3.27
C LEU A 36 30.76 6.45 2.66
N LEU A 37 31.10 7.51 3.39
CA LEU A 37 30.90 8.89 2.91
C LEU A 37 31.79 9.18 1.70
N ASP A 38 33.04 8.74 1.72
CA ASP A 38 33.97 8.88 0.58
C ASP A 38 33.45 8.12 -0.65
N ALA A 39 32.93 6.90 -0.46
CA ALA A 39 32.33 6.15 -1.56
C ALA A 39 31.08 6.83 -2.12
N ILE A 40 30.24 7.45 -1.28
CA ILE A 40 29.09 8.23 -1.76
C ILE A 40 29.56 9.40 -2.63
N ILE A 41 30.58 10.15 -2.21
CA ILE A 41 31.12 11.28 -2.94
C ILE A 41 31.75 10.84 -4.28
N GLU A 42 32.42 9.68 -4.27
CA GLU A 42 33.12 9.17 -5.45
C GLU A 42 32.17 8.56 -6.50
N TYR A 43 31.16 7.78 -6.06
CA TYR A 43 30.36 6.94 -6.96
C TYR A 43 28.97 7.47 -7.23
N ILE A 44 28.42 8.35 -6.38
CA ILE A 44 27.08 8.91 -6.60
C ILE A 44 27.21 10.23 -7.35
N PRO A 45 26.63 10.35 -8.57
CA PRO A 45 26.68 11.60 -9.30
C PRO A 45 25.94 12.70 -8.56
N GLU A 46 26.47 13.92 -8.62
CA GLU A 46 25.77 15.10 -8.11
C GLU A 46 24.46 15.36 -8.86
N PRO A 47 23.47 16.01 -8.25
CA PRO A 47 22.25 16.41 -8.92
C PRO A 47 22.55 17.31 -10.12
N GLN A 48 22.01 16.95 -11.29
CA GLN A 48 22.15 17.78 -12.48
C GLN A 48 21.33 19.07 -12.32
N TYR A 49 21.97 20.21 -12.45
CA TYR A 49 21.31 21.49 -12.55
C TYR A 49 20.97 21.78 -14.02
N LEU A 50 19.67 21.82 -14.33
CA LEU A 50 19.18 22.11 -15.68
C LEU A 50 18.65 23.54 -15.73
N GLU A 51 19.29 24.38 -16.56
CA GLU A 51 18.82 25.72 -16.84
C GLU A 51 17.65 25.72 -17.83
N GLY A 52 16.77 26.72 -17.73
CA GLY A 52 15.65 26.92 -18.66
C GLY A 52 14.37 27.35 -17.95
N THR A 53 13.25 27.21 -18.66
CA THR A 53 11.92 27.47 -18.11
C THR A 53 11.59 26.54 -16.96
N PRO A 54 10.88 27.01 -15.91
CA PRO A 54 10.57 26.21 -14.73
C PRO A 54 9.74 24.99 -15.08
N GLN A 55 10.12 23.85 -14.51
CA GLN A 55 9.44 22.57 -14.72
C GLN A 55 9.57 21.69 -13.48
N MET A 56 8.44 21.24 -12.93
CA MET A 56 8.38 20.37 -11.75
C MET A 56 7.30 19.31 -11.93
N LEU A 57 7.64 18.05 -11.72
CA LEU A 57 6.66 16.97 -11.66
C LEU A 57 6.11 16.84 -10.24
N ILE A 58 4.80 16.84 -10.09
CA ILE A 58 4.13 16.58 -8.80
C ILE A 58 4.20 15.08 -8.54
N THR A 59 4.96 14.68 -7.53
CA THR A 59 5.21 13.27 -7.19
C THR A 59 4.50 12.83 -5.91
N SER A 60 4.13 13.77 -5.06
CA SER A 60 3.44 13.50 -3.80
C SER A 60 2.46 14.63 -3.47
N LEU A 61 1.55 14.32 -2.57
CA LEU A 61 0.56 15.24 -2.04
C LEU A 61 0.67 15.26 -0.52
N ASP A 62 0.70 16.46 0.04
CA ASP A 62 0.55 16.68 1.47
C ASP A 62 -0.72 17.51 1.74
N TYR A 63 -1.17 17.54 2.98
CA TYR A 63 -2.38 18.24 3.38
C TYR A 63 -2.20 18.96 4.70
N SER A 64 -2.65 20.20 4.73
CA SER A 64 -2.72 20.99 5.96
C SER A 64 -4.16 21.51 6.15
N PRO A 65 -4.71 21.43 7.38
CA PRO A 65 -6.04 21.97 7.67
C PRO A 65 -6.18 23.48 7.39
N TYR A 66 -5.05 24.21 7.35
CA TYR A 66 -5.00 25.66 7.20
C TYR A 66 -4.90 26.11 5.74
N VAL A 67 -4.14 25.37 4.93
CA VAL A 67 -3.83 25.76 3.53
C VAL A 67 -4.37 24.78 2.50
N GLY A 68 -4.97 23.68 2.94
CA GLY A 68 -5.51 22.64 2.09
C GLY A 68 -4.43 21.72 1.50
N ARG A 69 -4.63 21.32 0.24
CA ARG A 69 -3.73 20.42 -0.49
C ARG A 69 -2.43 21.14 -0.87
N ILE A 70 -1.33 20.44 -0.75
CA ILE A 70 0.03 20.92 -0.99
C ILE A 70 0.68 20.01 -2.02
N ALA A 71 1.11 20.57 -3.14
CA ALA A 71 1.78 19.83 -4.20
C ALA A 71 3.26 19.68 -3.86
N VAL A 72 3.76 18.45 -3.78
CA VAL A 72 5.16 18.15 -3.49
C VAL A 72 5.80 17.51 -4.70
N GLY A 73 7.01 17.98 -5.06
CA GLY A 73 7.74 17.43 -6.19
C GLY A 73 9.19 17.91 -6.23
N ARG A 74 9.93 17.35 -7.17
CA ARG A 74 11.30 17.79 -7.48
C ARG A 74 11.27 18.74 -8.66
N VAL A 75 11.94 19.87 -8.52
CA VAL A 75 12.18 20.80 -9.64
C VAL A 75 13.10 20.12 -10.65
N HIS A 76 12.60 19.86 -11.85
CA HIS A 76 13.36 19.19 -12.89
C HIS A 76 14.28 20.16 -13.61
N ARG A 77 13.79 21.36 -13.93
CA ARG A 77 14.49 22.39 -14.68
C ARG A 77 14.10 23.78 -14.20
N GLY A 78 15.02 24.72 -14.32
CA GLY A 78 14.80 26.13 -14.00
C GLY A 78 14.64 26.41 -12.50
N GLU A 79 13.94 27.48 -12.19
CA GLU A 79 13.73 27.97 -10.83
C GLU A 79 12.24 28.31 -10.60
N LEU A 80 11.68 27.87 -9.48
CA LEU A 80 10.35 28.25 -9.01
C LEU A 80 10.48 29.33 -7.94
N LYS A 81 9.55 30.32 -7.94
CA LYS A 81 9.56 31.43 -6.99
C LYS A 81 8.19 31.59 -6.31
N GLU A 82 8.23 32.09 -5.08
CA GLU A 82 7.02 32.53 -4.38
C GLU A 82 6.31 33.63 -5.18
N GLY A 83 4.98 33.55 -5.29
CA GLY A 83 4.18 34.51 -6.04
C GLY A 83 4.24 34.35 -7.58
N MET A 84 4.97 33.37 -8.11
CA MET A 84 5.09 33.12 -9.54
C MET A 84 3.80 32.58 -10.15
N ASP A 85 3.45 33.07 -11.33
CA ASP A 85 2.41 32.46 -12.17
C ASP A 85 3.01 31.24 -12.89
N VAL A 86 2.30 30.11 -12.87
CA VAL A 86 2.72 28.84 -13.44
C VAL A 86 1.58 28.20 -14.23
N ALA A 87 1.91 27.28 -15.12
CA ALA A 87 0.97 26.44 -15.84
C ALA A 87 0.91 25.06 -15.20
N LEU A 88 -0.28 24.60 -14.86
CA LEU A 88 -0.55 23.22 -14.45
C LEU A 88 -0.94 22.42 -15.69
N CYS A 89 -0.07 21.51 -16.15
CA CYS A 89 -0.31 20.59 -17.26
C CYS A 89 -0.96 19.31 -16.73
N LYS A 90 -2.21 19.04 -17.10
CA LYS A 90 -3.02 17.92 -16.59
C LYS A 90 -2.97 16.69 -17.48
N LYS A 91 -3.56 15.59 -16.97
CA LYS A 91 -3.62 14.29 -17.66
C LYS A 91 -4.36 14.33 -19.00
N ASP A 92 -5.40 15.09 -19.09
CA ASP A 92 -6.25 15.25 -20.28
C ASP A 92 -5.63 16.17 -21.34
N GLY A 93 -4.39 16.65 -21.10
CA GLY A 93 -3.72 17.62 -21.96
C GLY A 93 -4.16 19.08 -21.73
N SER A 94 -5.09 19.32 -20.81
CA SER A 94 -5.48 20.69 -20.46
C SER A 94 -4.36 21.39 -19.68
N VAL A 95 -4.23 22.70 -19.90
CA VAL A 95 -3.27 23.57 -19.24
C VAL A 95 -4.04 24.65 -18.50
N VAL A 96 -3.84 24.71 -17.19
CA VAL A 96 -4.55 25.65 -16.32
C VAL A 96 -3.54 26.61 -15.68
N LYS A 97 -3.75 27.92 -15.85
CA LYS A 97 -2.91 28.92 -15.19
C LYS A 97 -3.19 28.92 -13.69
N GLN A 98 -2.14 28.85 -12.90
CA GLN A 98 -2.16 28.82 -11.43
C GLN A 98 -1.12 29.83 -10.89
N ARG A 99 -1.16 30.08 -9.58
CA ARG A 99 -0.19 30.91 -8.90
C ARG A 99 0.32 30.27 -7.63
N ILE A 100 1.63 30.21 -7.48
CA ILE A 100 2.31 29.75 -6.27
C ILE A 100 2.08 30.83 -5.18
N LYS A 101 1.31 30.50 -4.15
CA LYS A 101 1.10 31.43 -3.01
C LYS A 101 2.26 31.39 -2.04
N GLU A 102 2.72 30.18 -1.70
CA GLU A 102 3.87 29.94 -0.84
C GLU A 102 4.72 28.82 -1.38
N LEU A 103 6.00 28.86 -1.11
CA LEU A 103 7.02 27.90 -1.53
C LEU A 103 7.83 27.46 -0.33
N ASP A 104 7.80 26.17 -0.03
CA ASP A 104 8.51 25.57 1.10
C ASP A 104 9.54 24.55 0.62
N VAL A 105 10.62 24.40 1.40
CA VAL A 105 11.56 23.27 1.29
C VAL A 105 11.50 22.42 2.55
N PHE A 106 11.92 21.17 2.44
CA PHE A 106 11.96 20.25 3.59
C PHE A 106 13.27 20.46 4.37
N GLU A 107 13.14 20.81 5.65
CA GLU A 107 14.28 21.02 6.53
C GLU A 107 14.06 20.25 7.84
N GLY A 108 14.95 19.28 8.10
CA GLY A 108 14.81 18.35 9.23
C GLY A 108 13.48 17.59 9.20
N MET A 109 12.70 17.72 10.26
CA MET A 109 11.37 17.11 10.39
C MET A 109 10.22 18.02 9.95
N GLY A 110 10.52 19.22 9.47
CA GLY A 110 9.53 20.23 9.10
C GLY A 110 9.72 20.79 7.70
N ARG A 111 9.09 21.94 7.49
CA ARG A 111 9.19 22.72 6.25
C ARG A 111 9.60 24.14 6.59
N ALA A 112 10.44 24.71 5.76
CA ALA A 112 10.87 26.10 5.84
C ALA A 112 10.43 26.86 4.59
N LYS A 113 9.82 28.04 4.78
CA LYS A 113 9.42 28.92 3.69
C LYS A 113 10.65 29.53 3.03
N VAL A 114 10.67 29.52 1.69
CA VAL A 114 11.77 30.08 0.88
C VAL A 114 11.21 30.96 -0.24
N GLN A 115 12.04 31.85 -0.77
CA GLN A 115 11.65 32.72 -1.87
C GLN A 115 11.79 32.06 -3.23
N SER A 116 12.75 31.13 -3.37
CA SER A 116 13.00 30.43 -4.62
C SER A 116 13.59 29.04 -4.39
N VAL A 117 13.38 28.13 -5.36
CA VAL A 117 13.91 26.77 -5.37
C VAL A 117 14.36 26.42 -6.77
N GLY A 118 15.61 25.95 -6.90
CA GLY A 118 16.24 25.62 -8.17
C GLY A 118 16.09 24.18 -8.60
N SER A 119 16.55 23.88 -9.82
CA SER A 119 16.60 22.54 -10.38
C SER A 119 17.35 21.57 -9.46
N GLY A 120 16.79 20.37 -9.28
CA GLY A 120 17.35 19.31 -8.43
C GLY A 120 16.73 19.22 -7.03
N ASP A 121 16.22 20.32 -6.51
CA ASP A 121 15.65 20.39 -5.16
C ASP A 121 14.20 19.90 -5.09
N ILE A 122 13.81 19.43 -3.92
CA ILE A 122 12.43 19.04 -3.60
C ILE A 122 11.75 20.18 -2.88
N CYS A 123 10.57 20.56 -3.35
CA CYS A 123 9.79 21.62 -2.74
C CYS A 123 8.31 21.27 -2.60
N ALA A 124 7.63 22.04 -1.78
CA ALA A 124 6.21 21.99 -1.56
C ALA A 124 5.56 23.31 -2.00
N LEU A 125 4.59 23.23 -2.91
CA LEU A 125 3.86 24.34 -3.48
C LEU A 125 2.49 24.48 -2.83
N ILE A 126 2.20 25.64 -2.27
CA ILE A 126 0.93 26.00 -1.67
C ILE A 126 0.21 26.98 -2.59
N GLY A 127 -1.11 26.77 -2.78
CA GLY A 127 -1.93 27.62 -3.61
C GLY A 127 -2.23 27.07 -5.01
N ILE A 128 -1.72 25.89 -5.31
CA ILE A 128 -2.10 25.13 -6.52
C ILE A 128 -3.39 24.37 -6.23
N GLU A 129 -4.38 24.48 -7.11
CA GLU A 129 -5.69 23.86 -6.93
C GLU A 129 -5.94 22.77 -7.99
N ASN A 130 -6.76 21.77 -7.64
CA ASN A 130 -7.20 20.72 -8.55
C ASN A 130 -6.07 19.98 -9.29
N PHE A 131 -4.94 19.74 -8.63
CA PHE A 131 -3.82 18.98 -9.18
C PHE A 131 -3.90 17.50 -8.77
N GLU A 132 -3.23 16.66 -9.57
CA GLU A 132 -3.04 15.23 -9.32
C GLU A 132 -1.55 14.87 -9.32
N ILE A 133 -1.21 13.73 -8.72
CA ILE A 133 0.15 13.17 -8.86
C ILE A 133 0.40 12.83 -10.32
N GLY A 134 1.56 13.24 -10.83
CA GLY A 134 1.93 13.12 -12.25
C GLY A 134 1.56 14.32 -13.10
N ASP A 135 0.86 15.32 -12.56
CA ASP A 135 0.73 16.61 -13.23
C ASP A 135 2.05 17.38 -13.18
N THR A 136 2.27 18.22 -14.17
CA THR A 136 3.50 19.03 -14.28
C THR A 136 3.18 20.50 -14.03
N ILE A 137 3.96 21.12 -13.15
CA ILE A 137 4.07 22.57 -13.05
C ILE A 137 5.09 23.03 -14.07
N ALA A 138 4.72 23.94 -14.95
CA ALA A 138 5.53 24.42 -16.06
C ALA A 138 5.44 25.94 -16.21
N ASP A 139 6.21 26.48 -17.17
CA ASP A 139 6.12 27.88 -17.55
C ASP A 139 4.77 28.21 -18.18
N VAL A 140 4.28 29.45 -17.98
CA VAL A 140 2.98 29.89 -18.52
C VAL A 140 3.03 30.13 -20.03
N VAL A 141 4.18 30.55 -20.56
CA VAL A 141 4.33 30.91 -21.99
C VAL A 141 4.61 29.67 -22.83
N GLU A 142 5.48 28.78 -22.31
CA GLU A 142 5.87 27.54 -22.97
C GLU A 142 5.60 26.35 -22.03
N PRO A 143 4.33 25.95 -21.86
CA PRO A 143 4.01 24.84 -20.96
C PRO A 143 4.46 23.51 -21.56
N GLU A 144 5.39 22.86 -20.91
CA GLU A 144 5.96 21.57 -21.29
C GLU A 144 5.71 20.52 -20.18
N ALA A 145 4.91 19.49 -20.46
CA ALA A 145 4.63 18.44 -19.52
C ALA A 145 5.74 17.39 -19.47
N LEU A 146 6.11 16.96 -18.26
CA LEU A 146 7.01 15.83 -18.05
C LEU A 146 6.26 14.49 -18.26
N PRO A 147 7.00 13.39 -18.54
CA PRO A 147 6.43 12.06 -18.58
C PRO A 147 5.72 11.76 -17.24
N ARG A 148 4.47 11.32 -17.32
CA ARG A 148 3.65 11.09 -16.15
C ARG A 148 4.07 9.83 -15.40
N ILE A 149 3.94 9.87 -14.08
CA ILE A 149 4.00 8.68 -13.24
C ILE A 149 2.64 7.97 -13.36
N ALA A 150 2.67 6.72 -13.82
CA ALA A 150 1.48 5.89 -13.80
C ALA A 150 1.15 5.53 -12.35
N ILE A 151 -0.06 5.89 -11.91
CA ILE A 151 -0.60 5.43 -10.62
C ILE A 151 -1.41 4.18 -10.92
N ASP A 152 -1.10 3.10 -10.21
CA ASP A 152 -1.86 1.86 -10.33
C ASP A 152 -3.33 2.10 -9.94
N GLU A 153 -4.23 1.68 -10.80
CA GLU A 153 -5.65 1.70 -10.53
C GLU A 153 -5.99 0.77 -9.34
N PRO A 154 -7.06 1.07 -8.59
CA PRO A 154 -7.54 0.15 -7.57
C PRO A 154 -7.83 -1.24 -8.17
N THR A 155 -7.38 -2.29 -7.48
CA THR A 155 -7.62 -3.69 -7.88
C THR A 155 -8.60 -4.39 -6.95
N MET A 156 -8.87 -3.81 -5.79
CA MET A 156 -9.73 -4.38 -4.76
C MET A 156 -10.74 -3.37 -4.22
N SER A 157 -11.86 -3.88 -3.74
CA SER A 157 -12.88 -3.11 -3.04
C SER A 157 -13.30 -3.80 -1.75
N MET A 158 -13.79 -3.01 -0.81
CA MET A 158 -14.43 -3.45 0.42
C MET A 158 -15.68 -2.63 0.68
N LEU A 159 -16.71 -3.28 1.20
CA LEU A 159 -17.90 -2.61 1.69
C LEU A 159 -17.65 -2.11 3.12
N PHE A 160 -17.85 -0.83 3.36
CA PHE A 160 -17.85 -0.21 4.68
C PHE A 160 -19.29 0.17 5.03
N THR A 161 -19.75 -0.17 6.23
CA THR A 161 -21.07 0.18 6.72
C THR A 161 -21.00 0.69 8.15
N ILE A 162 -22.03 1.34 8.61
CA ILE A 162 -22.17 1.60 10.05
C ILE A 162 -22.27 0.27 10.80
N ASN A 163 -21.87 0.26 12.07
CA ASN A 163 -22.08 -0.91 12.92
C ASN A 163 -23.56 -1.01 13.31
N ASP A 164 -24.23 -2.04 12.85
CA ASP A 164 -25.62 -2.36 13.19
C ASP A 164 -25.75 -3.57 14.13
N SER A 165 -24.60 -4.06 14.65
CA SER A 165 -24.56 -5.17 15.60
C SER A 165 -25.11 -4.75 16.99
N PRO A 166 -25.44 -5.72 17.86
CA PRO A 166 -25.79 -5.45 19.26
C PRO A 166 -24.73 -4.71 20.08
N PHE A 167 -23.51 -4.58 19.53
CA PHE A 167 -22.40 -3.84 20.16
C PHE A 167 -22.24 -2.41 19.61
N PHE A 168 -23.22 -1.91 18.88
CA PHE A 168 -23.20 -0.53 18.39
C PHE A 168 -22.91 0.49 19.51
N GLY A 169 -21.91 1.35 19.28
CA GLY A 169 -21.52 2.44 20.18
C GLY A 169 -20.74 2.00 21.42
N LYS A 170 -20.30 0.73 21.51
CA LYS A 170 -19.50 0.26 22.66
C LYS A 170 -18.03 0.60 22.55
N ASP A 171 -17.47 0.56 21.35
CA ASP A 171 -16.03 0.68 21.11
C ASP A 171 -15.60 2.03 20.54
N GLY A 172 -16.46 2.67 19.73
CA GLY A 172 -16.14 3.89 19.01
C GLY A 172 -16.90 5.12 19.51
N LYS A 173 -16.31 6.31 19.26
CA LYS A 173 -16.96 7.61 19.49
C LYS A 173 -17.73 8.09 18.26
N TYR A 174 -17.24 7.72 17.06
CA TYR A 174 -17.77 8.18 15.78
C TYR A 174 -18.48 7.01 15.08
N VAL A 175 -19.79 6.89 15.31
CA VAL A 175 -20.59 5.72 14.95
C VAL A 175 -21.63 5.99 13.85
N THR A 176 -21.84 7.26 13.48
CA THR A 176 -22.89 7.63 12.52
C THR A 176 -22.39 7.64 11.09
N SER A 177 -23.29 7.42 10.12
CA SER A 177 -22.99 7.50 8.70
C SER A 177 -22.33 8.82 8.30
N ARG A 178 -22.77 9.94 8.89
CA ARG A 178 -22.15 11.26 8.65
C ARG A 178 -20.68 11.29 9.08
N HIS A 179 -20.34 10.76 10.26
CA HIS A 179 -18.95 10.71 10.73
C HIS A 179 -18.05 9.92 9.79
N ILE A 180 -18.54 8.75 9.33
CA ILE A 180 -17.79 7.88 8.41
C ILE A 180 -17.63 8.56 7.05
N ALA A 181 -18.71 9.14 6.49
CA ALA A 181 -18.67 9.85 5.22
C ALA A 181 -17.68 11.02 5.25
N ASP A 182 -17.73 11.86 6.28
CA ASP A 182 -16.83 13.01 6.44
C ASP A 182 -15.37 12.55 6.57
N ARG A 183 -15.13 11.41 7.24
CA ARG A 183 -13.78 10.84 7.38
C ARG A 183 -13.25 10.28 6.08
N LEU A 184 -14.08 9.55 5.33
CA LEU A 184 -13.71 9.00 4.02
C LEU A 184 -13.44 10.13 3.01
N THR A 185 -14.24 11.20 3.03
CA THR A 185 -14.01 12.38 2.18
C THR A 185 -12.65 13.02 2.47
N ARG A 186 -12.31 13.21 3.75
CA ARG A 186 -10.98 13.71 4.14
C ARG A 186 -9.82 12.78 3.76
N GLU A 187 -10.08 11.47 3.69
CA GLU A 187 -9.08 10.52 3.21
C GLU A 187 -8.83 10.68 1.72
N LEU A 188 -9.87 10.90 0.92
CA LEU A 188 -9.74 11.14 -0.53
C LEU A 188 -8.88 12.38 -0.85
N ASP A 189 -8.89 13.40 0.03
CA ASP A 189 -8.05 14.58 -0.15
C ASP A 189 -6.55 14.27 -0.02
N LYS A 190 -6.21 13.20 0.70
CA LYS A 190 -4.81 12.82 1.00
C LYS A 190 -4.34 11.62 0.19
N ASN A 191 -5.24 10.76 -0.23
CA ASN A 191 -4.95 9.46 -0.80
C ASN A 191 -5.59 9.29 -2.17
N LEU A 192 -4.84 9.66 -3.21
CA LEU A 192 -5.31 9.60 -4.61
C LEU A 192 -5.50 8.17 -5.15
N ALA A 193 -4.94 7.17 -4.48
CA ALA A 193 -5.11 5.76 -4.86
C ALA A 193 -6.36 5.13 -4.24
N LEU A 194 -7.09 5.89 -3.43
CA LEU A 194 -8.37 5.49 -2.84
C LEU A 194 -9.51 6.06 -3.68
N ARG A 195 -10.55 5.26 -3.87
CA ARG A 195 -11.82 5.71 -4.44
C ARG A 195 -12.93 5.25 -3.53
N VAL A 196 -13.93 6.09 -3.33
CA VAL A 196 -15.08 5.80 -2.49
C VAL A 196 -16.34 6.10 -3.28
N GLU A 197 -17.24 5.14 -3.33
CA GLU A 197 -18.58 5.27 -3.91
C GLU A 197 -19.62 4.98 -2.84
N ARG A 198 -20.76 5.64 -2.91
CA ARG A 198 -21.90 5.27 -2.07
C ARG A 198 -22.40 3.89 -2.47
N GLY A 199 -22.70 3.07 -1.48
CA GLY A 199 -23.33 1.76 -1.66
C GLY A 199 -24.84 1.89 -1.96
N ASP A 200 -25.50 0.76 -1.93
CA ASP A 200 -26.95 0.67 -2.20
C ASP A 200 -27.82 1.33 -1.12
N THR A 201 -27.25 1.60 0.04
CA THR A 201 -27.90 2.28 1.17
C THR A 201 -27.11 3.51 1.59
N ASP A 202 -27.78 4.48 2.24
CA ASP A 202 -27.15 5.71 2.72
C ASP A 202 -26.07 5.49 3.79
N ASP A 203 -26.07 4.31 4.42
CA ASP A 203 -25.17 3.92 5.49
C ASP A 203 -24.04 2.97 5.02
N ALA A 204 -23.86 2.85 3.70
CA ALA A 204 -22.88 1.98 3.08
C ALA A 204 -21.98 2.72 2.07
N TRP A 205 -20.72 2.32 2.01
CA TRP A 205 -19.71 2.83 1.06
C TRP A 205 -18.91 1.67 0.49
N THR A 206 -18.75 1.66 -0.82
CA THR A 206 -17.76 0.79 -1.47
C THR A 206 -16.44 1.55 -1.58
N VAL A 207 -15.44 1.04 -0.87
CA VAL A 207 -14.10 1.64 -0.78
C VAL A 207 -13.14 0.82 -1.64
N TYR A 208 -12.55 1.46 -2.63
CA TYR A 208 -11.62 0.84 -3.59
C TYR A 208 -10.18 1.21 -3.22
N GLY A 209 -9.27 0.23 -3.28
CA GLY A 209 -7.86 0.40 -2.97
C GLY A 209 -6.95 -0.48 -3.83
N ARG A 210 -5.65 -0.19 -3.80
CA ARG A 210 -4.64 -0.95 -4.56
C ARG A 210 -4.46 -2.40 -4.08
N GLY A 211 -4.95 -2.72 -2.88
CA GLY A 211 -4.84 -4.06 -2.32
C GLY A 211 -5.34 -4.12 -0.89
N VAL A 212 -5.36 -5.33 -0.32
CA VAL A 212 -5.85 -5.59 1.04
C VAL A 212 -5.10 -4.76 2.09
N LEU A 213 -3.77 -4.67 1.99
CA LEU A 213 -2.96 -3.90 2.95
C LEU A 213 -3.35 -2.42 2.97
N HIS A 214 -3.58 -1.82 1.80
CA HIS A 214 -3.98 -0.42 1.69
C HIS A 214 -5.31 -0.17 2.42
N LEU A 215 -6.31 -1.02 2.21
CA LEU A 215 -7.60 -0.94 2.89
C LEU A 215 -7.48 -1.26 4.39
N SER A 216 -6.64 -2.22 4.78
CA SER A 216 -6.41 -2.55 6.18
C SER A 216 -5.75 -1.42 6.98
N VAL A 217 -4.83 -0.68 6.36
CA VAL A 217 -4.22 0.51 6.99
C VAL A 217 -5.26 1.60 7.21
N LEU A 218 -6.16 1.83 6.23
CA LEU A 218 -7.26 2.78 6.41
C LEU A 218 -8.18 2.37 7.56
N ILE A 219 -8.61 1.10 7.61
CA ILE A 219 -9.48 0.57 8.67
C ILE A 219 -8.83 0.75 10.04
N GLU A 220 -7.56 0.36 10.17
CA GLU A 220 -6.83 0.46 11.43
C GLU A 220 -6.61 1.93 11.86
N THR A 221 -6.36 2.83 10.91
CA THR A 221 -6.25 4.26 11.19
C THR A 221 -7.57 4.82 11.69
N MET A 222 -8.69 4.50 11.03
CA MET A 222 -10.02 4.92 11.46
C MET A 222 -10.36 4.36 12.86
N ARG A 223 -10.05 3.09 13.12
CA ARG A 223 -10.23 2.47 14.44
C ARG A 223 -9.47 3.22 15.54
N ARG A 224 -8.19 3.56 15.29
CA ARG A 224 -7.36 4.34 16.25
C ARG A 224 -7.87 5.76 16.47
N GLU A 225 -8.48 6.36 15.47
CA GLU A 225 -9.12 7.67 15.57
C GLU A 225 -10.46 7.62 16.35
N GLY A 226 -10.95 6.41 16.66
CA GLY A 226 -12.19 6.20 17.42
C GLY A 226 -13.44 6.06 16.56
N TYR A 227 -13.30 5.73 15.26
CA TYR A 227 -14.41 5.35 14.40
C TYR A 227 -14.78 3.89 14.62
N GLU A 228 -16.08 3.62 14.69
CA GLU A 228 -16.66 2.28 14.75
C GLU A 228 -17.41 2.03 13.44
N LEU A 229 -17.06 0.95 12.75
CA LEU A 229 -17.65 0.59 11.47
C LEU A 229 -17.59 -0.93 11.27
N GLN A 230 -18.43 -1.44 10.41
CA GLN A 230 -18.34 -2.81 9.89
C GLN A 230 -17.66 -2.79 8.53
N VAL A 231 -16.91 -3.85 8.22
CA VAL A 231 -16.25 -4.03 6.93
C VAL A 231 -16.61 -5.38 6.33
N GLY A 232 -16.95 -5.36 5.06
CA GLY A 232 -17.21 -6.58 4.28
C GLY A 232 -15.90 -7.29 3.91
N GLN A 233 -16.04 -8.46 3.30
CA GLN A 233 -14.88 -9.17 2.74
C GLN A 233 -14.28 -8.40 1.57
N PRO A 234 -12.93 -8.40 1.42
CA PRO A 234 -12.29 -7.82 0.27
C PRO A 234 -12.68 -8.57 -1.01
N GLN A 235 -13.04 -7.80 -2.04
CA GLN A 235 -13.41 -8.32 -3.35
C GLN A 235 -12.48 -7.74 -4.40
N VAL A 236 -12.10 -8.53 -5.40
CA VAL A 236 -11.35 -8.05 -6.56
C VAL A 236 -12.30 -7.34 -7.52
N ILE A 237 -11.80 -6.29 -8.15
CA ILE A 237 -12.55 -5.54 -9.17
C ILE A 237 -12.50 -6.35 -10.46
N ILE A 238 -13.67 -6.78 -10.91
CA ILE A 238 -13.83 -7.47 -12.19
C ILE A 238 -14.12 -6.44 -13.27
N LYS A 239 -13.42 -6.53 -14.40
CA LYS A 239 -13.64 -5.71 -15.58
C LYS A 239 -14.11 -6.57 -16.74
N GLU A 240 -14.92 -6.01 -17.62
CA GLU A 240 -15.23 -6.60 -18.92
C GLU A 240 -14.29 -5.97 -19.95
N ILE A 241 -13.45 -6.76 -20.57
CA ILE A 241 -12.48 -6.34 -21.59
C ILE A 241 -12.73 -7.20 -22.81
N ASP A 242 -13.03 -6.58 -23.95
CA ASP A 242 -13.36 -7.25 -25.22
C ASP A 242 -14.49 -8.31 -25.08
N GLY A 243 -15.49 -8.02 -24.23
CA GLY A 243 -16.61 -8.92 -23.99
C GLY A 243 -16.29 -10.13 -23.10
N GLN A 244 -15.10 -10.14 -22.49
CA GLN A 244 -14.67 -11.20 -21.56
C GLN A 244 -14.55 -10.65 -20.13
N LYS A 245 -15.01 -11.46 -19.19
CA LYS A 245 -14.83 -11.18 -17.76
C LYS A 245 -13.36 -11.35 -17.40
N CYS A 246 -12.71 -10.27 -16.97
CA CYS A 246 -11.30 -10.24 -16.60
C CYS A 246 -11.13 -9.88 -15.12
N GLU A 247 -10.11 -10.46 -14.51
CA GLU A 247 -9.71 -10.24 -13.13
C GLU A 247 -8.27 -9.73 -13.03
N PRO A 248 -7.91 -8.97 -11.98
CA PRO A 248 -6.55 -8.50 -11.78
C PRO A 248 -5.64 -9.69 -11.44
N VAL A 249 -4.49 -9.75 -12.12
CA VAL A 249 -3.44 -10.74 -11.89
C VAL A 249 -2.19 -10.04 -11.41
N GLU A 250 -1.52 -10.66 -10.45
CA GLU A 250 -0.30 -10.16 -9.85
C GLU A 250 0.89 -11.06 -10.15
N LEU A 251 2.06 -10.46 -10.27
CA LEU A 251 3.33 -11.17 -10.23
C LEU A 251 3.68 -11.41 -8.75
N LEU A 252 3.62 -12.67 -8.35
CA LEU A 252 3.97 -13.13 -7.03
C LEU A 252 5.38 -13.71 -7.06
N THR A 253 6.25 -13.19 -6.21
CA THR A 253 7.62 -13.63 -6.05
C THR A 253 7.80 -14.25 -4.67
N ILE A 254 8.31 -15.48 -4.60
CA ILE A 254 8.56 -16.18 -3.35
C ILE A 254 10.00 -16.67 -3.33
N ASN A 255 10.74 -16.33 -2.27
CA ASN A 255 12.08 -16.83 -2.02
C ASN A 255 12.09 -17.67 -0.72
N LEU A 256 12.50 -18.94 -0.81
CA LEU A 256 12.37 -19.91 0.28
C LEU A 256 13.45 -21.01 0.19
N PRO A 257 13.72 -21.74 1.30
CA PRO A 257 14.53 -22.97 1.27
C PRO A 257 13.91 -24.04 0.37
N GLU A 258 14.76 -24.83 -0.30
CA GLU A 258 14.33 -25.84 -1.27
C GLU A 258 13.35 -26.87 -0.70
N GLU A 259 13.52 -27.25 0.55
CA GLU A 259 12.69 -28.27 1.23
C GLU A 259 11.20 -27.93 1.29
N TYR A 260 10.83 -26.63 1.27
CA TYR A 260 9.44 -26.17 1.33
C TYR A 260 8.82 -25.90 -0.06
N ALA A 261 9.62 -25.94 -1.13
CA ALA A 261 9.19 -25.49 -2.46
C ALA A 261 7.97 -26.27 -2.98
N SER A 262 7.98 -27.59 -2.90
CA SER A 262 6.89 -28.44 -3.40
C SER A 262 5.55 -28.11 -2.76
N LYS A 263 5.54 -27.93 -1.45
CA LYS A 263 4.32 -27.62 -0.68
C LYS A 263 3.75 -26.23 -1.04
N ILE A 264 4.64 -25.26 -1.25
CA ILE A 264 4.23 -23.89 -1.60
C ILE A 264 3.76 -23.80 -3.04
N ILE A 265 4.41 -24.51 -3.97
CA ILE A 265 3.97 -24.59 -5.36
C ILE A 265 2.54 -25.17 -5.44
N ASP A 266 2.27 -26.29 -4.76
CA ASP A 266 0.91 -26.87 -4.69
C ASP A 266 -0.12 -25.87 -4.12
N MET A 267 0.23 -25.20 -3.05
CA MET A 267 -0.65 -24.19 -2.42
C MET A 267 -0.98 -23.02 -3.35
N VAL A 268 -0.01 -22.50 -4.11
CA VAL A 268 -0.21 -21.40 -5.05
C VAL A 268 -1.00 -21.89 -6.28
N THR A 269 -0.72 -23.09 -6.78
CA THR A 269 -1.42 -23.69 -7.93
C THR A 269 -2.90 -23.92 -7.63
N ARG A 270 -3.26 -24.41 -6.45
CA ARG A 270 -4.69 -24.53 -6.01
C ARG A 270 -5.41 -23.19 -6.00
N ARG A 271 -4.70 -22.09 -5.83
CA ARG A 271 -5.23 -20.73 -5.91
C ARG A 271 -5.14 -20.11 -7.31
N LYS A 272 -5.01 -20.96 -8.34
CA LYS A 272 -4.92 -20.56 -9.75
C LYS A 272 -3.66 -19.75 -10.09
N GLY A 273 -2.60 -19.90 -9.30
CA GLY A 273 -1.28 -19.38 -9.64
C GLY A 273 -0.57 -20.25 -10.68
N GLU A 274 -0.02 -19.62 -11.68
CA GLU A 274 0.76 -20.24 -12.76
C GLU A 274 2.24 -19.91 -12.58
N MET A 275 3.09 -20.91 -12.46
CA MET A 275 4.54 -20.71 -12.31
C MET A 275 5.14 -20.19 -13.61
N VAL A 276 5.86 -19.07 -13.53
CA VAL A 276 6.52 -18.41 -14.66
C VAL A 276 8.01 -18.74 -14.69
N SER A 277 8.66 -18.67 -13.56
CA SER A 277 10.09 -18.93 -13.44
C SER A 277 10.44 -19.58 -12.10
N MET A 278 11.51 -20.35 -12.10
CA MET A 278 12.10 -20.95 -10.91
C MET A 278 13.61 -20.98 -11.05
N THR A 279 14.33 -20.35 -10.13
CA THR A 279 15.79 -20.34 -10.13
C THR A 279 16.31 -20.71 -8.74
N THR A 280 17.37 -21.50 -8.71
CA THR A 280 18.02 -21.92 -7.47
C THR A 280 19.33 -21.14 -7.30
N GLN A 281 19.48 -20.50 -6.15
CA GLN A 281 20.73 -19.83 -5.75
C GLN A 281 21.15 -20.32 -4.37
N ASN A 282 22.27 -21.02 -4.31
CA ASN A 282 22.75 -21.72 -3.12
C ASN A 282 21.72 -22.76 -2.65
N ASP A 283 21.21 -22.61 -1.41
CA ASP A 283 20.18 -23.47 -0.78
C ASP A 283 18.76 -22.88 -0.81
N ARG A 284 18.56 -21.79 -1.55
CA ARG A 284 17.27 -21.13 -1.68
C ARG A 284 16.77 -21.15 -3.10
N ILE A 285 15.44 -21.26 -3.22
CA ILE A 285 14.72 -21.20 -4.50
C ILE A 285 13.97 -19.87 -4.58
N HIS A 286 14.09 -19.23 -5.72
CA HIS A 286 13.32 -18.06 -6.12
C HIS A 286 12.31 -18.49 -7.17
N ILE A 287 11.02 -18.30 -6.87
CA ILE A 287 9.91 -18.70 -7.73
C ILE A 287 9.03 -17.50 -8.05
N GLU A 288 8.65 -17.35 -9.30
CA GLU A 288 7.69 -16.34 -9.75
C GLU A 288 6.42 -17.01 -10.27
N PHE A 289 5.28 -16.42 -9.93
CA PHE A 289 3.96 -16.87 -10.37
C PHE A 289 3.13 -15.70 -10.88
N HIS A 290 2.29 -15.97 -11.89
CA HIS A 290 1.15 -15.14 -12.21
C HIS A 290 -0.07 -15.67 -11.46
N ILE A 291 -0.59 -14.91 -10.50
CA ILE A 291 -1.69 -15.35 -9.64
C ILE A 291 -2.81 -14.30 -9.62
N PRO A 292 -4.09 -14.71 -9.70
CA PRO A 292 -5.20 -13.76 -9.47
C PRO A 292 -5.10 -13.08 -8.10
N SER A 293 -5.33 -11.78 -8.02
CA SER A 293 -5.23 -11.01 -6.76
C SER A 293 -6.09 -11.62 -5.64
N ARG A 294 -7.25 -12.22 -5.97
CA ARG A 294 -8.08 -12.95 -5.00
C ARG A 294 -7.41 -14.20 -4.43
N GLY A 295 -6.45 -14.80 -5.15
CA GLY A 295 -5.66 -15.95 -4.70
C GLY A 295 -4.59 -15.57 -3.65
N ILE A 296 -4.19 -14.30 -3.59
CA ILE A 296 -3.21 -13.80 -2.61
C ILE A 296 -3.82 -13.57 -1.24
N ILE A 297 -5.15 -13.36 -1.18
CA ILE A 297 -5.86 -13.12 0.09
C ILE A 297 -5.62 -14.30 1.05
N GLY A 298 -5.00 -14.02 2.21
CA GLY A 298 -4.63 -15.03 3.22
C GLY A 298 -3.46 -15.96 2.83
N LEU A 299 -2.91 -15.88 1.60
CA LEU A 299 -1.80 -16.73 1.16
C LEU A 299 -0.54 -16.51 1.98
N ARG A 300 -0.21 -15.26 2.34
CA ARG A 300 1.00 -14.90 3.08
C ARG A 300 1.15 -15.68 4.39
N THR A 301 0.08 -15.73 5.18
CA THR A 301 0.08 -16.47 6.46
C THR A 301 0.30 -17.96 6.22
N ASN A 302 -0.35 -18.52 5.21
CA ASN A 302 -0.20 -19.95 4.88
C ASN A 302 1.21 -20.28 4.40
N VAL A 303 1.81 -19.43 3.56
CA VAL A 303 3.20 -19.57 3.08
C VAL A 303 4.18 -19.49 4.25
N LEU A 304 4.04 -18.51 5.14
CA LEU A 304 4.91 -18.38 6.32
C LEU A 304 4.78 -19.58 7.24
N THR A 305 3.57 -20.06 7.53
CA THR A 305 3.35 -21.25 8.34
C THR A 305 3.95 -22.50 7.68
N ALA A 306 3.77 -22.65 6.36
CA ALA A 306 4.28 -23.80 5.61
C ALA A 306 5.79 -23.86 5.52
N SER A 307 6.48 -22.71 5.61
CA SER A 307 7.94 -22.56 5.53
C SER A 307 8.59 -22.27 6.87
N ALA A 308 7.91 -22.54 8.00
CA ALA A 308 8.40 -22.22 9.34
C ALA A 308 8.86 -20.75 9.51
N GLY A 309 8.28 -19.81 8.75
CA GLY A 309 8.62 -18.39 8.76
C GLY A 309 9.79 -17.98 7.84
N GLU A 310 10.41 -18.92 7.12
CA GLU A 310 11.61 -18.66 6.32
C GLU A 310 11.35 -18.13 4.90
N ALA A 311 10.11 -18.22 4.40
CA ALA A 311 9.77 -17.70 3.09
C ALA A 311 9.66 -16.18 3.09
N ILE A 312 10.22 -15.55 2.06
CA ILE A 312 10.05 -14.14 1.75
C ILE A 312 9.09 -14.04 0.57
N MET A 313 7.99 -13.31 0.74
CA MET A 313 6.94 -13.18 -0.27
C MET A 313 6.72 -11.71 -0.61
N ALA A 314 6.76 -11.40 -1.90
CA ALA A 314 6.41 -10.09 -2.46
C ALA A 314 5.44 -10.28 -3.63
N HIS A 315 4.61 -9.29 -3.89
CA HIS A 315 3.69 -9.30 -5.03
C HIS A 315 3.44 -7.89 -5.54
N ARG A 316 3.15 -7.77 -6.84
CA ARG A 316 2.78 -6.50 -7.48
C ARG A 316 1.76 -6.76 -8.58
N PHE A 317 0.88 -5.78 -8.80
CA PHE A 317 -0.06 -5.83 -9.93
C PHE A 317 0.70 -5.97 -11.25
N LEU A 318 0.20 -6.83 -12.13
CA LEU A 318 0.74 -7.06 -13.46
C LEU A 318 -0.22 -6.51 -14.52
N GLU A 319 -1.38 -7.14 -14.67
CA GLU A 319 -2.38 -6.79 -15.66
C GLU A 319 -3.74 -7.44 -15.35
N TYR A 320 -4.75 -7.11 -16.14
CA TYR A 320 -6.02 -7.83 -16.13
C TYR A 320 -5.96 -9.00 -17.11
N GLN A 321 -6.33 -10.20 -16.66
CA GLN A 321 -6.41 -11.42 -17.47
C GLN A 321 -7.81 -12.04 -17.38
N PRO A 322 -8.21 -12.90 -18.36
CA PRO A 322 -9.47 -13.61 -18.31
C PRO A 322 -9.66 -14.36 -16.99
N TRP A 323 -10.89 -14.43 -16.51
CA TRP A 323 -11.27 -15.10 -15.28
C TRP A 323 -10.81 -16.56 -15.25
N LYS A 324 -10.00 -16.96 -14.27
CA LYS A 324 -9.38 -18.29 -14.14
C LYS A 324 -10.26 -19.34 -13.42
N GLY A 325 -11.56 -19.08 -13.27
CA GLY A 325 -12.49 -19.97 -12.57
C GLY A 325 -12.49 -19.75 -11.05
N ASP A 326 -13.30 -20.51 -10.34
CA ASP A 326 -13.46 -20.34 -8.90
C ASP A 326 -12.25 -20.85 -8.10
N ILE A 327 -12.02 -20.25 -6.95
CA ILE A 327 -11.02 -20.64 -5.95
C ILE A 327 -11.77 -20.97 -4.68
N ASP A 328 -11.53 -22.15 -4.11
CA ASP A 328 -12.09 -22.55 -2.82
C ASP A 328 -11.55 -21.59 -1.74
N ARG A 329 -12.45 -20.76 -1.20
CA ARG A 329 -12.09 -19.73 -0.22
C ARG A 329 -12.19 -20.23 1.22
N ARG A 330 -13.05 -21.18 1.48
CA ARG A 330 -13.37 -21.65 2.81
C ARG A 330 -13.22 -23.16 2.89
N THR A 331 -12.31 -23.61 3.74
CA THR A 331 -12.10 -25.03 4.03
C THR A 331 -12.74 -25.45 5.35
N ASN A 332 -12.98 -24.50 6.26
CA ASN A 332 -13.45 -24.74 7.61
C ASN A 332 -14.75 -23.98 7.88
N GLY A 333 -15.60 -24.54 8.74
CA GLY A 333 -16.81 -23.90 9.21
C GLY A 333 -16.57 -22.83 10.27
N SER A 334 -17.65 -22.27 10.81
CA SER A 334 -17.60 -21.29 11.90
C SER A 334 -18.13 -21.87 13.19
N LEU A 335 -17.59 -21.41 14.31
CA LEU A 335 -18.18 -21.57 15.64
C LEU A 335 -19.01 -20.31 15.91
N ILE A 336 -20.31 -20.48 16.20
CA ILE A 336 -21.28 -19.40 16.32
C ILE A 336 -21.88 -19.40 17.73
N ALA A 337 -21.92 -18.25 18.36
CA ALA A 337 -22.57 -18.10 19.66
C ALA A 337 -24.10 -18.29 19.53
N MET A 338 -24.66 -19.21 20.29
CA MET A 338 -26.12 -19.49 20.29
C MET A 338 -26.90 -18.43 21.05
N GLU A 339 -26.31 -17.83 22.08
CA GLU A 339 -26.95 -16.89 23.00
C GLU A 339 -26.04 -15.70 23.28
N ALA A 340 -26.65 -14.59 23.69
CA ALA A 340 -25.91 -13.45 24.20
C ALA A 340 -25.45 -13.73 25.64
N GLY A 341 -24.20 -13.37 25.94
CA GLY A 341 -23.66 -13.61 27.29
C GLY A 341 -22.16 -13.32 27.35
N THR A 342 -21.56 -13.84 28.42
CA THR A 342 -20.10 -13.69 28.65
C THR A 342 -19.40 -15.03 28.42
N ALA A 343 -18.32 -15.05 27.69
CA ALA A 343 -17.54 -16.25 27.41
C ALA A 343 -16.82 -16.74 28.67
N TYR A 344 -17.00 -17.99 29.03
CA TYR A 344 -16.35 -18.60 30.18
C TYR A 344 -15.17 -19.45 29.77
N ALA A 345 -14.04 -19.30 30.51
CA ALA A 345 -12.80 -20.06 30.26
C ALA A 345 -13.05 -21.57 30.18
N TYR A 346 -13.89 -22.12 31.07
CA TYR A 346 -14.24 -23.54 31.07
C TYR A 346 -14.98 -23.99 29.80
N ALA A 347 -15.88 -23.15 29.24
CA ALA A 347 -16.59 -23.48 28.02
C ALA A 347 -15.64 -23.46 26.81
N ILE A 348 -14.76 -22.45 26.73
CA ILE A 348 -13.71 -22.36 25.68
C ILE A 348 -12.80 -23.58 25.76
N ASP A 349 -12.31 -23.94 26.95
CA ASP A 349 -11.44 -25.09 27.18
C ASP A 349 -12.06 -26.41 26.71
N LYS A 350 -13.33 -26.65 27.05
CA LYS A 350 -14.06 -27.83 26.62
C LYS A 350 -14.29 -27.96 25.12
N LEU A 351 -14.23 -26.86 24.41
CA LEU A 351 -14.49 -26.80 22.96
C LEU A 351 -13.22 -26.63 22.13
N GLN A 352 -12.03 -26.64 22.73
CA GLN A 352 -10.72 -26.45 22.02
C GLN A 352 -10.52 -27.48 20.92
N ASP A 353 -10.94 -28.71 21.09
CA ASP A 353 -10.83 -29.77 20.08
C ASP A 353 -11.73 -29.54 18.85
N ARG A 354 -12.72 -28.64 18.96
CA ARG A 354 -13.64 -28.33 17.86
C ARG A 354 -13.11 -27.29 16.88
N GLY A 355 -12.14 -26.48 17.31
CA GLY A 355 -11.59 -25.45 16.44
C GLY A 355 -10.82 -24.37 17.19
N ARG A 356 -10.59 -23.25 16.52
CA ARG A 356 -9.85 -22.11 17.05
C ARG A 356 -10.80 -20.98 17.41
N PHE A 357 -10.79 -20.54 18.66
CA PHE A 357 -11.58 -19.41 19.11
C PHE A 357 -10.89 -18.07 18.82
N PHE A 358 -11.69 -17.05 18.52
CA PHE A 358 -11.29 -15.65 18.28
C PHE A 358 -11.52 -14.77 19.50
N ILE A 359 -12.29 -15.28 20.49
CA ILE A 359 -12.68 -14.58 21.71
C ILE A 359 -11.86 -15.06 22.91
N PHE A 360 -11.77 -14.21 23.93
CA PHE A 360 -11.12 -14.52 25.20
C PHE A 360 -12.13 -14.76 26.32
N PRO A 361 -11.72 -15.42 27.43
CA PRO A 361 -12.56 -15.51 28.63
C PRO A 361 -12.97 -14.13 29.13
N GLN A 362 -14.24 -14.02 29.60
CA GLN A 362 -14.89 -12.80 30.08
C GLN A 362 -15.26 -11.78 28.97
N GLU A 363 -15.08 -12.10 27.73
CA GLU A 363 -15.55 -11.29 26.62
C GLU A 363 -17.05 -11.46 26.41
N GLU A 364 -17.76 -10.35 26.17
CA GLU A 364 -19.18 -10.37 25.84
C GLU A 364 -19.38 -10.83 24.39
N VAL A 365 -20.39 -11.65 24.18
CA VAL A 365 -20.80 -12.15 22.86
C VAL A 365 -22.30 -11.97 22.67
N TYR A 366 -22.74 -11.89 21.42
CA TYR A 366 -24.15 -11.85 21.06
C TYR A 366 -24.56 -13.07 20.23
N ALA A 367 -25.85 -13.40 20.24
CA ALA A 367 -26.40 -14.52 19.49
C ALA A 367 -26.16 -14.34 17.98
N GLY A 368 -25.55 -15.31 17.32
CA GLY A 368 -25.17 -15.26 15.92
C GLY A 368 -23.76 -14.72 15.65
N GLN A 369 -23.03 -14.27 16.66
CA GLN A 369 -21.64 -13.85 16.53
C GLN A 369 -20.76 -15.04 16.18
N VAL A 370 -19.88 -14.87 15.18
CA VAL A 370 -18.83 -15.83 14.87
C VAL A 370 -17.72 -15.69 15.92
N VAL A 371 -17.58 -16.71 16.76
CA VAL A 371 -16.65 -16.72 17.91
C VAL A 371 -15.40 -17.57 17.65
N GLY A 372 -15.36 -18.29 16.53
CA GLY A 372 -14.22 -19.13 16.20
C GLY A 372 -14.33 -19.76 14.82
N GLU A 373 -13.25 -20.43 14.42
CA GLU A 373 -13.15 -21.27 13.23
C GLU A 373 -13.33 -22.74 13.64
N ASN A 374 -14.25 -23.44 12.99
CA ASN A 374 -14.45 -24.89 13.23
C ASN A 374 -13.31 -25.68 12.55
N ALA A 375 -12.88 -26.78 13.14
CA ALA A 375 -11.93 -27.71 12.53
C ALA A 375 -12.51 -28.50 11.34
N LYS A 376 -13.85 -28.53 11.22
CA LYS A 376 -14.61 -29.15 10.14
C LYS A 376 -15.20 -28.08 9.21
N ASP A 377 -15.73 -28.49 8.07
CA ASP A 377 -16.33 -27.63 7.04
C ASP A 377 -17.73 -27.10 7.38
N ASN A 378 -18.37 -27.59 8.42
CA ASN A 378 -19.71 -27.18 8.85
C ASN A 378 -19.72 -26.12 9.94
N ASP A 379 -20.71 -25.26 9.92
CA ASP A 379 -20.95 -24.26 10.99
C ASP A 379 -21.63 -24.92 12.19
N ILE A 380 -21.26 -24.54 13.40
CA ILE A 380 -21.79 -25.02 14.67
C ILE A 380 -22.14 -23.87 15.59
#